data_215055a1cbc41776bc9a5f7c987a9d27
#
_entry.id   215055a1cbc41776bc9a5f7c987a9d27
#
_cell.length_a   1.000
_cell.length_b   1.000
_cell.length_c   1.000
_cell.angle_alpha   90.00
_cell.angle_beta   90.00
_cell.angle_gamma   90.00
#
_symmetry.space_group_name_H-M   'P 1'
#
loop_
_entity.id
_entity.type
_entity.pdbx_description
1 polymer ?
#
loop_
_entity_poly.entity_id
_entity_poly.type
_entity_poly.pdbx_seq_one_letter_code
_entity_poly.pdbx_strand_id
1 'polypeptide(L)'
;MSPLYTVANVFIWSGFKYYLRQPTDSYIVYSPVKYWKAQHLIDRKFVKGFAYNRRHFHTNIDACIMCAYWQNIADSRKEIEIAAYDIDDNTGTLVSCGLLPVKQVFTTYSKIYYDKRPIPDEQRTGILAGLNGLEKVGGKQRNKPATAPDIMGYMVAHSSGFDNPDLDSSLLIAARYDGNGFFLRKDNYLEKLPMFCASRYITYNRAWTERARIMKSADGADRYNADVASGKLAQFLLKCLLFTCTEMQNHMRTFTGSDGRFYRDELCLDGTNGKTIALRDIKGLIPGDREKAILNQWETVLQWAKKAENYSPSLTYGVYQIYAELDTSHVDETTGNTIWDNVELHTALAGLKTLVKDYYNSEIVPVLFEYEFIK
;
A
#
# COMPACT_ATOMS: atom_id res chain seq x y z
N MET A 1 -13.43 18.03 10.82
CA MET A 1 -14.70 17.34 10.46
C MET A 1 -15.12 16.49 11.65
N SER A 2 -16.38 16.55 12.05
CA SER A 2 -16.88 15.75 13.19
C SER A 2 -16.79 14.26 12.86
N PRO A 3 -16.30 13.38 13.76
CA PRO A 3 -16.21 11.94 13.55
C PRO A 3 -17.56 11.21 13.48
N LEU A 4 -18.68 11.95 13.49
CA LEU A 4 -20.03 11.43 13.68
C LEU A 4 -20.82 11.12 12.38
N TYR A 5 -20.13 10.85 11.25
CA TYR A 5 -20.84 10.65 9.97
C TYR A 5 -21.45 9.26 9.75
N THR A 6 -21.25 8.28 10.63
CA THR A 6 -21.89 6.97 10.51
C THR A 6 -22.76 6.67 11.72
N VAL A 7 -23.83 5.91 11.51
CA VAL A 7 -24.75 5.48 12.59
C VAL A 7 -23.98 4.78 13.72
N ALA A 8 -23.00 3.93 13.37
CA ALA A 8 -22.17 3.24 14.35
C ALA A 8 -21.35 4.20 15.23
N ASN A 9 -20.78 5.27 14.64
CA ASN A 9 -20.03 6.28 15.39
C ASN A 9 -20.93 7.00 16.40
N VAL A 10 -22.13 7.40 15.96
CA VAL A 10 -23.10 8.06 16.83
C VAL A 10 -23.52 7.14 17.96
N PHE A 11 -23.76 5.87 17.67
CA PHE A 11 -24.15 4.88 18.67
C PHE A 11 -23.07 4.68 19.74
N ILE A 12 -21.81 4.46 19.34
CA ILE A 12 -20.68 4.32 20.27
C ILE A 12 -20.52 5.58 21.11
N TRP A 13 -20.46 6.75 20.47
CA TRP A 13 -20.30 8.03 21.13
C TRP A 13 -21.43 8.30 22.15
N SER A 14 -22.69 8.05 21.76
CA SER A 14 -23.83 8.27 22.66
C SER A 14 -23.80 7.34 23.87
N GLY A 15 -23.36 6.11 23.69
CA GLY A 15 -23.15 5.14 24.78
C GLY A 15 -22.24 5.70 25.86
N PHE A 16 -21.06 6.16 25.46
CA PHE A 16 -20.09 6.72 26.40
C PHE A 16 -20.51 8.09 26.95
N LYS A 17 -21.22 8.90 26.20
CA LYS A 17 -21.59 10.26 26.61
C LYS A 17 -22.83 10.31 27.50
N TYR A 18 -23.84 9.51 27.22
CA TYR A 18 -25.16 9.68 27.85
C TYR A 18 -25.55 8.54 28.81
N TYR A 19 -25.04 7.33 28.58
CA TYR A 19 -25.46 6.17 29.36
C TYR A 19 -24.48 5.80 30.47
N LEU A 20 -23.17 6.02 30.29
CA LEU A 20 -22.20 5.77 31.33
C LEU A 20 -22.08 7.02 32.22
N ARG A 21 -22.56 6.95 33.45
CA ARG A 21 -22.63 8.09 34.40
C ARG A 21 -21.69 7.93 35.59
N GLN A 22 -21.44 6.69 36.03
CA GLN A 22 -20.62 6.37 37.18
C GLN A 22 -19.28 5.77 36.73
N PRO A 23 -18.20 5.96 37.51
CA PRO A 23 -16.93 5.27 37.23
C PRO A 23 -17.00 3.74 37.21
N THR A 24 -17.99 3.20 37.89
CA THR A 24 -18.27 1.73 37.93
C THR A 24 -19.01 1.24 36.70
N ASP A 25 -19.61 2.15 35.92
CA ASP A 25 -20.32 1.77 34.71
C ASP A 25 -19.33 1.25 33.67
N SER A 26 -19.82 0.36 32.82
CA SER A 26 -19.01 -0.27 31.80
C SER A 26 -19.79 -0.44 30.50
N TYR A 27 -19.05 -0.63 29.42
CA TYR A 27 -19.59 -0.83 28.09
C TYR A 27 -18.85 -1.94 27.37
N ILE A 28 -19.58 -2.90 26.83
CA ILE A 28 -19.05 -3.90 25.92
C ILE A 28 -19.40 -3.47 24.51
N VAL A 29 -18.38 -3.32 23.67
CA VAL A 29 -18.54 -2.88 22.29
C VAL A 29 -18.05 -3.97 21.34
N TYR A 30 -18.92 -4.37 20.44
CA TYR A 30 -18.58 -5.14 19.26
C TYR A 30 -18.34 -4.17 18.09
N SER A 31 -17.10 -4.04 17.66
CA SER A 31 -16.75 -3.04 16.65
C SER A 31 -15.43 -3.36 15.95
N PRO A 32 -15.20 -2.80 14.74
CA PRO A 32 -13.85 -2.75 14.18
C PRO A 32 -12.89 -2.00 15.12
N VAL A 33 -11.65 -2.45 15.19
CA VAL A 33 -10.59 -1.84 16.00
C VAL A 33 -10.38 -0.36 15.70
N LYS A 34 -10.67 0.07 14.49
CA LYS A 34 -10.47 1.47 14.02
C LYS A 34 -11.19 2.52 14.86
N TYR A 35 -12.28 2.19 15.55
CA TYR A 35 -13.02 3.17 16.37
C TYR A 35 -12.21 3.63 17.58
N TRP A 36 -11.40 2.76 18.16
CA TRP A 36 -10.43 3.14 19.17
C TRP A 36 -9.12 3.62 18.55
N LYS A 37 -8.61 2.86 17.56
CA LYS A 37 -7.27 3.03 17.01
C LYS A 37 -7.06 4.36 16.25
N ALA A 38 -8.02 4.76 15.40
CA ALA A 38 -7.83 5.89 14.47
C ALA A 38 -8.94 6.94 14.54
N GLN A 39 -10.14 6.59 15.03
CA GLN A 39 -11.25 7.53 15.15
C GLN A 39 -11.35 8.15 16.53
N HIS A 40 -10.65 7.60 17.53
CA HIS A 40 -10.58 8.07 18.91
C HIS A 40 -11.97 8.31 19.53
N LEU A 41 -12.95 7.47 19.18
CA LEU A 41 -14.31 7.57 19.72
C LEU A 41 -14.43 7.04 21.16
N ILE A 42 -13.43 6.29 21.59
CA ILE A 42 -13.39 5.62 22.89
C ILE A 42 -12.16 6.13 23.64
N ASP A 43 -12.39 6.92 24.67
CA ASP A 43 -11.39 7.52 25.56
C ASP A 43 -11.48 6.97 26.99
N ARG A 44 -11.92 5.72 27.10
CA ARG A 44 -12.18 5.06 28.37
C ARG A 44 -11.19 3.92 28.61
N LYS A 45 -11.09 3.52 29.88
CA LYS A 45 -10.16 2.46 30.32
C LYS A 45 -10.50 1.13 29.65
N PHE A 46 -9.59 0.65 28.83
CA PHE A 46 -9.65 -0.71 28.32
C PHE A 46 -9.37 -1.70 29.45
N VAL A 47 -10.26 -2.67 29.66
CA VAL A 47 -10.11 -3.70 30.68
C VAL A 47 -9.63 -5.00 30.05
N LYS A 48 -10.35 -5.47 29.04
CA LYS A 48 -10.00 -6.66 28.25
C LYS A 48 -10.75 -6.65 26.91
N GLY A 49 -10.25 -7.42 25.98
CA GLY A 49 -10.94 -7.58 24.68
C GLY A 49 -10.47 -8.83 23.96
N PHE A 50 -11.32 -9.24 23.02
CA PHE A 50 -11.10 -10.36 22.14
C PHE A 50 -11.23 -9.89 20.70
N ALA A 51 -10.29 -10.31 19.86
CA ALA A 51 -10.33 -10.08 18.43
C ALA A 51 -10.66 -11.39 17.72
N TYR A 52 -11.56 -11.32 16.77
CA TYR A 52 -11.98 -12.46 15.96
C TYR A 52 -11.83 -12.16 14.48
N ASN A 53 -11.52 -13.18 13.70
CA ASN A 53 -11.58 -13.06 12.25
C ASN A 53 -13.04 -12.87 11.81
N ARG A 54 -13.29 -11.77 11.11
CA ARG A 54 -14.65 -11.38 10.68
C ARG A 54 -15.29 -12.38 9.72
N ARG A 55 -14.52 -13.22 9.02
CA ARG A 55 -15.06 -14.26 8.11
C ARG A 55 -16.06 -15.18 8.82
N HIS A 56 -15.89 -15.41 10.11
CA HIS A 56 -16.80 -16.26 10.91
C HIS A 56 -18.16 -15.61 11.22
N PHE A 57 -18.35 -14.34 10.84
CA PHE A 57 -19.62 -13.63 10.93
C PHE A 57 -20.29 -13.51 9.55
N HIS A 58 -20.14 -14.55 8.73
CA HIS A 58 -20.74 -14.63 7.37
C HIS A 58 -20.34 -13.48 6.44
N THR A 59 -19.10 -13.03 6.54
CA THR A 59 -18.53 -12.04 5.61
C THR A 59 -17.43 -12.69 4.78
N ASN A 60 -17.34 -12.31 3.51
CA ASN A 60 -16.32 -12.84 2.58
C ASN A 60 -14.93 -12.21 2.77
N ILE A 61 -14.74 -11.39 3.80
CA ILE A 61 -13.52 -10.61 3.98
C ILE A 61 -12.87 -10.99 5.31
N ASP A 62 -11.62 -11.41 5.23
CA ASP A 62 -10.76 -11.53 6.40
C ASP A 62 -10.48 -10.13 6.97
N ALA A 63 -11.06 -9.84 8.11
CA ALA A 63 -10.88 -8.60 8.84
C ALA A 63 -11.06 -8.84 10.33
N CYS A 64 -10.72 -7.88 11.16
CA CYS A 64 -10.89 -7.98 12.59
C CYS A 64 -12.21 -7.39 13.05
N ILE A 65 -12.93 -8.13 13.90
CA ILE A 65 -13.93 -7.57 14.78
C ILE A 65 -13.46 -7.74 16.23
N MET A 66 -13.59 -6.67 17.00
CA MET A 66 -13.18 -6.65 18.41
C MET A 66 -14.42 -6.65 19.31
N CYS A 67 -14.45 -7.55 20.27
CA CYS A 67 -15.35 -7.47 21.42
C CYS A 67 -14.54 -6.92 22.61
N ALA A 68 -14.79 -5.69 23.02
CA ALA A 68 -13.98 -5.05 24.05
C ALA A 68 -14.82 -4.50 25.19
N TYR A 69 -14.33 -4.73 26.41
CA TYR A 69 -14.87 -4.24 27.66
C TYR A 69 -14.15 -2.97 28.09
N TRP A 70 -14.91 -1.90 28.22
CA TRP A 70 -14.44 -0.57 28.61
C TRP A 70 -15.11 -0.15 29.92
N GLN A 71 -14.34 0.35 30.86
CA GLN A 71 -14.82 0.93 32.11
C GLN A 71 -14.89 2.46 31.98
N ASN A 72 -15.90 3.10 32.57
CA ASN A 72 -16.13 4.55 32.48
C ASN A 72 -15.13 5.36 33.34
N ILE A 73 -13.86 5.10 33.12
CA ILE A 73 -12.73 5.83 33.71
C ILE A 73 -11.95 6.40 32.53
N ALA A 74 -11.65 7.69 32.56
CA ALA A 74 -10.82 8.32 31.52
C ALA A 74 -9.45 7.64 31.44
N ASP A 75 -9.00 7.35 30.23
CA ASP A 75 -7.72 6.67 29.99
C ASP A 75 -7.01 7.31 28.78
N SER A 76 -5.74 7.60 28.97
CA SER A 76 -4.88 8.22 27.95
C SER A 76 -3.90 7.23 27.29
N ARG A 77 -4.04 5.92 27.57
CA ARG A 77 -3.16 4.92 26.95
C ARG A 77 -3.31 4.91 25.43
N LYS A 78 -2.20 4.74 24.77
CA LYS A 78 -2.11 4.76 23.30
C LYS A 78 -1.86 3.39 22.70
N GLU A 79 -1.78 2.38 23.56
CA GLU A 79 -1.57 0.99 23.19
C GLU A 79 -2.41 0.08 24.10
N ILE A 80 -3.02 -0.94 23.51
CA ILE A 80 -3.76 -2.00 24.19
C ILE A 80 -3.34 -3.35 23.62
N GLU A 81 -3.46 -4.40 24.42
CA GLU A 81 -3.30 -5.78 23.98
C GLU A 81 -4.63 -6.47 23.94
N ILE A 82 -4.92 -7.14 22.83
CA ILE A 82 -6.18 -7.84 22.58
C ILE A 82 -5.89 -9.31 22.32
N ALA A 83 -6.54 -10.22 23.04
CA ALA A 83 -6.43 -11.65 22.76
C ALA A 83 -7.12 -11.99 21.44
N ALA A 84 -6.40 -12.60 20.50
CA ALA A 84 -6.92 -12.94 19.18
C ALA A 84 -7.28 -14.41 19.07
N TYR A 85 -8.41 -14.69 18.43
CA TYR A 85 -8.90 -16.04 18.19
C TYR A 85 -9.39 -16.20 16.75
N ASP A 86 -9.03 -17.34 16.16
CA ASP A 86 -9.66 -17.85 14.95
C ASP A 86 -10.55 -19.04 15.30
N ILE A 87 -11.33 -19.51 14.34
CA ILE A 87 -12.15 -20.71 14.49
C ILE A 87 -11.56 -21.78 13.55
N ASP A 88 -11.29 -22.94 14.09
CA ASP A 88 -10.94 -24.11 13.27
C ASP A 88 -12.17 -24.56 12.48
N ASP A 89 -12.07 -24.53 11.16
CA ASP A 89 -13.20 -24.81 10.26
C ASP A 89 -13.68 -26.27 10.34
N ASN A 90 -12.83 -27.20 10.82
CA ASN A 90 -13.17 -28.62 10.91
C ASN A 90 -13.85 -28.96 12.24
N THR A 91 -13.40 -28.32 13.33
CA THR A 91 -13.85 -28.64 14.69
C THR A 91 -14.82 -27.61 15.28
N GLY A 92 -14.91 -26.42 14.68
CA GLY A 92 -15.67 -25.29 15.21
C GLY A 92 -15.12 -24.73 16.53
N THR A 93 -13.90 -25.11 16.92
CA THR A 93 -13.31 -24.69 18.19
C THR A 93 -12.51 -23.40 18.02
N LEU A 94 -12.42 -22.59 19.08
CA LEU A 94 -11.60 -21.40 19.12
C LEU A 94 -10.12 -21.78 19.22
N VAL A 95 -9.33 -21.23 18.31
CA VAL A 95 -7.87 -21.37 18.27
C VAL A 95 -7.23 -20.03 18.61
N SER A 96 -6.36 -20.02 19.63
CA SER A 96 -5.66 -18.79 20.03
C SER A 96 -4.63 -18.40 18.96
N CYS A 97 -4.69 -17.13 18.53
CA CYS A 97 -3.71 -16.47 17.67
C CYS A 97 -2.75 -15.57 18.48
N GLY A 98 -2.78 -15.66 19.82
CA GLY A 98 -1.92 -14.87 20.71
C GLY A 98 -2.50 -13.50 21.07
N LEU A 99 -1.63 -12.64 21.59
CA LEU A 99 -1.96 -11.26 21.92
C LEU A 99 -1.58 -10.33 20.76
N LEU A 100 -2.49 -9.44 20.41
CA LEU A 100 -2.27 -8.42 19.39
C LEU A 100 -2.04 -7.07 20.08
N PRO A 101 -0.82 -6.50 19.99
CA PRO A 101 -0.59 -5.12 20.37
C PRO A 101 -1.22 -4.20 19.31
N VAL A 102 -2.10 -3.32 19.76
CA VAL A 102 -2.78 -2.33 18.90
C VAL A 102 -2.42 -0.93 19.39
N LYS A 103 -1.80 -0.14 18.52
CA LYS A 103 -1.38 1.25 18.79
C LYS A 103 -2.34 2.24 18.14
N GLN A 104 -2.59 3.36 18.80
CA GLN A 104 -3.37 4.45 18.21
C GLN A 104 -2.61 5.17 17.10
N VAL A 105 -3.33 5.58 16.05
CA VAL A 105 -2.84 6.40 14.94
C VAL A 105 -3.54 7.76 15.00
N PHE A 106 -2.77 8.84 15.07
CA PHE A 106 -3.28 10.21 15.24
C PHE A 106 -3.32 11.00 13.93
N THR A 107 -2.39 10.71 13.03
CA THR A 107 -2.22 11.46 11.80
C THR A 107 -2.21 10.53 10.60
N THR A 108 -2.92 10.91 9.54
CA THR A 108 -3.00 10.14 8.29
C THR A 108 -2.14 10.76 7.20
N TYR A 109 -1.77 9.98 6.18
CA TYR A 109 -0.99 10.42 5.02
C TYR A 109 -1.58 11.65 4.33
N SER A 110 -2.91 11.70 4.17
CA SER A 110 -3.61 12.77 3.48
C SER A 110 -3.45 14.15 4.11
N LYS A 111 -3.05 14.20 5.38
CA LYS A 111 -2.82 15.46 6.07
C LYS A 111 -1.42 16.01 5.86
N ILE A 112 -0.42 15.14 5.77
CA ILE A 112 1.00 15.50 5.87
C ILE A 112 1.72 15.34 4.53
N TYR A 113 1.61 14.17 3.91
CA TYR A 113 2.50 13.80 2.81
C TYR A 113 1.93 14.10 1.42
N TYR A 114 0.65 14.39 1.29
CA TYR A 114 0.05 14.61 -0.02
C TYR A 114 0.59 15.89 -0.66
N ASP A 115 1.12 15.75 -1.84
CA ASP A 115 1.45 16.88 -2.70
C ASP A 115 0.17 17.40 -3.36
N LYS A 116 -0.33 18.51 -2.85
CA LYS A 116 -1.57 19.15 -3.30
C LYS A 116 -1.34 20.23 -4.34
N ARG A 117 -0.10 20.42 -4.81
CA ARG A 117 0.17 21.37 -5.87
C ARG A 117 -0.68 21.01 -7.10
N PRO A 118 -1.46 21.92 -7.66
CA PRO A 118 -2.24 21.66 -8.85
C PRO A 118 -1.33 21.47 -10.06
N ILE A 119 -1.84 20.81 -11.11
CA ILE A 119 -1.28 20.92 -12.45
C ILE A 119 -2.06 22.05 -13.12
N PRO A 120 -1.42 23.19 -13.48
CA PRO A 120 -2.05 24.21 -14.27
C PRO A 120 -2.57 23.64 -15.59
N ASP A 121 -3.72 24.11 -16.10
CA ASP A 121 -4.36 23.53 -17.27
C ASP A 121 -3.47 23.60 -18.51
N GLU A 122 -2.70 24.69 -18.65
CA GLU A 122 -1.71 24.89 -19.73
C GLU A 122 -0.54 23.92 -19.69
N GLN A 123 -0.26 23.30 -18.53
CA GLN A 123 0.81 22.30 -18.37
C GLN A 123 0.29 20.87 -18.48
N ARG A 124 -1.02 20.68 -18.57
CA ARG A 124 -1.60 19.35 -18.74
C ARG A 124 -1.31 18.83 -20.13
N THR A 125 -0.55 17.76 -20.18
CA THR A 125 -0.20 17.04 -21.40
C THR A 125 -0.57 15.58 -21.22
N GLY A 126 -0.74 14.83 -22.28
CA GLY A 126 -0.95 13.39 -22.27
C GLY A 126 -2.09 12.93 -21.37
N ILE A 127 -3.14 12.46 -21.98
CA ILE A 127 -4.22 11.76 -21.29
C ILE A 127 -4.03 10.28 -21.58
N LEU A 128 -4.01 9.45 -20.54
CA LEU A 128 -3.92 8.00 -20.72
C LEU A 128 -5.15 7.51 -21.48
N ALA A 129 -4.96 7.06 -22.71
CA ALA A 129 -6.05 6.48 -23.49
C ALA A 129 -6.43 5.11 -22.92
N GLY A 130 -7.72 4.80 -22.86
CA GLY A 130 -8.19 3.45 -22.59
C GLY A 130 -8.21 3.02 -21.12
N LEU A 131 -8.10 3.91 -20.15
CA LEU A 131 -8.51 3.63 -18.77
C LEU A 131 -10.05 3.56 -18.69
N ASN A 132 -10.60 2.57 -19.38
CA ASN A 132 -12.03 2.29 -19.36
C ASN A 132 -12.47 2.01 -17.93
N GLY A 133 -13.50 2.70 -17.47
CA GLY A 133 -14.08 2.54 -16.13
C GLY A 133 -13.65 3.57 -15.10
N LEU A 134 -12.61 4.36 -15.32
CA LEU A 134 -12.24 5.46 -14.43
C LEU A 134 -13.04 6.74 -14.68
N GLU A 135 -13.81 6.80 -15.75
CA GLU A 135 -14.61 7.97 -16.12
C GLU A 135 -15.84 8.16 -15.23
N LYS A 136 -16.34 7.10 -14.59
CA LYS A 136 -17.52 7.17 -13.71
C LYS A 136 -17.36 6.27 -12.47
N VAL A 137 -17.05 6.86 -11.33
CA VAL A 137 -17.22 6.18 -10.04
C VAL A 137 -18.34 6.90 -9.28
N GLY A 138 -19.39 6.18 -8.94
CA GLY A 138 -20.55 6.74 -8.25
C GLY A 138 -21.40 7.72 -9.10
N GLY A 139 -21.44 7.55 -10.43
CA GLY A 139 -22.25 8.36 -11.34
C GLY A 139 -21.73 9.77 -11.61
N LYS A 140 -20.63 10.19 -10.98
CA LYS A 140 -19.96 11.48 -11.23
C LYS A 140 -18.83 11.30 -12.23
N GLN A 141 -18.81 12.17 -13.24
CA GLN A 141 -17.67 12.25 -14.14
C GLN A 141 -16.47 12.78 -13.33
N ARG A 142 -15.41 11.98 -13.23
CA ARG A 142 -14.18 12.38 -12.56
C ARG A 142 -13.22 13.01 -13.57
N ASN A 143 -12.25 13.77 -13.06
CA ASN A 143 -11.23 14.37 -13.91
C ASN A 143 -10.52 13.31 -14.75
N LYS A 144 -10.30 13.62 -16.03
CA LYS A 144 -9.59 12.72 -16.93
C LYS A 144 -8.16 12.50 -16.46
N PRO A 145 -7.62 11.29 -16.60
CA PRO A 145 -6.20 11.03 -16.35
C PRO A 145 -5.34 12.01 -17.13
N ALA A 146 -4.40 12.65 -16.47
CA ALA A 146 -3.49 13.61 -17.11
C ALA A 146 -2.12 13.58 -16.43
N THR A 147 -1.07 13.86 -17.23
CA THR A 147 0.29 14.04 -16.74
C THR A 147 0.83 15.42 -17.11
N ALA A 148 1.99 15.78 -16.61
CA ALA A 148 2.74 16.98 -16.94
C ALA A 148 4.25 16.67 -16.94
N PRO A 149 5.11 17.53 -17.54
CA PRO A 149 6.54 17.23 -17.73
C PRO A 149 7.33 16.99 -16.43
N ASP A 150 6.89 17.56 -15.30
CA ASP A 150 7.50 17.37 -13.97
C ASP A 150 6.93 16.19 -13.19
N ILE A 151 5.87 15.55 -13.70
CA ILE A 151 5.19 14.44 -13.05
C ILE A 151 5.82 13.12 -13.50
N MET A 152 6.29 12.32 -12.56
CA MET A 152 6.77 10.96 -12.80
C MET A 152 5.63 9.94 -12.74
N GLY A 153 4.65 10.18 -11.89
CA GLY A 153 3.51 9.31 -11.69
C GLY A 153 2.57 9.86 -10.63
N TYR A 154 1.55 9.07 -10.34
CA TYR A 154 0.56 9.39 -9.33
C TYR A 154 0.38 8.21 -8.39
N MET A 155 0.51 8.46 -7.10
CA MET A 155 0.19 7.46 -6.08
C MET A 155 -1.27 7.59 -5.69
N VAL A 156 -2.05 6.55 -5.99
CA VAL A 156 -3.41 6.41 -5.50
C VAL A 156 -3.32 5.87 -4.08
N ALA A 157 -3.65 6.69 -3.10
CA ALA A 157 -3.67 6.27 -1.72
C ALA A 157 -5.12 6.08 -1.27
N HIS A 158 -5.43 4.89 -0.80
CA HIS A 158 -6.73 4.55 -0.26
C HIS A 158 -6.82 4.86 1.24
N SER A 159 -7.71 4.20 1.96
CA SER A 159 -7.88 4.39 3.41
C SER A 159 -6.59 4.13 4.20
N SER A 160 -6.55 4.61 5.44
CA SER A 160 -5.40 4.35 6.33
C SER A 160 -5.36 2.90 6.84
N GLY A 161 -6.52 2.21 6.87
CA GLY A 161 -6.62 0.82 7.29
C GLY A 161 -6.30 -0.17 6.18
N PHE A 162 -6.30 -1.43 6.55
CA PHE A 162 -6.14 -2.58 5.66
C PHE A 162 -7.33 -3.55 5.76
N ASP A 163 -8.50 -3.02 6.08
CA ASP A 163 -9.73 -3.82 6.21
C ASP A 163 -10.13 -4.52 4.91
N ASN A 164 -9.81 -3.90 3.78
CA ASN A 164 -9.96 -4.48 2.45
C ASN A 164 -8.63 -4.33 1.67
N PRO A 165 -7.73 -5.33 1.72
CA PRO A 165 -6.40 -5.23 1.13
C PRO A 165 -6.39 -4.95 -0.36
N ASP A 166 -7.39 -5.43 -1.10
CA ASP A 166 -7.46 -5.25 -2.55
C ASP A 166 -7.80 -3.80 -2.93
N LEU A 167 -8.60 -3.12 -2.09
CA LEU A 167 -8.97 -1.72 -2.27
C LEU A 167 -8.09 -0.75 -1.47
N ASP A 168 -7.50 -1.21 -0.36
CA ASP A 168 -6.73 -0.36 0.55
C ASP A 168 -5.24 -0.29 0.25
N SER A 169 -4.73 -1.16 -0.63
CA SER A 169 -3.36 -1.08 -1.14
C SER A 169 -3.22 0.09 -2.09
N SER A 170 -2.21 0.92 -1.86
CA SER A 170 -1.91 2.03 -2.77
C SER A 170 -1.34 1.52 -4.09
N LEU A 171 -1.66 2.21 -5.17
CA LEU A 171 -1.16 1.94 -6.50
C LEU A 171 -0.33 3.10 -7.00
N LEU A 172 0.72 2.81 -7.76
CA LEU A 172 1.41 3.78 -8.59
C LEU A 172 0.93 3.67 -10.03
N ILE A 173 0.56 4.78 -10.62
CA ILE A 173 0.09 4.85 -12.00
C ILE A 173 0.81 5.98 -12.76
N ALA A 174 0.91 5.83 -14.08
CA ALA A 174 1.65 6.77 -14.92
C ALA A 174 0.99 8.16 -15.02
N ALA A 175 -0.34 8.22 -14.96
CA ALA A 175 -1.09 9.47 -15.10
C ALA A 175 -2.07 9.64 -13.94
N ARG A 176 -2.34 10.90 -13.57
CA ARG A 176 -3.35 11.19 -12.54
C ARG A 176 -4.74 10.79 -13.01
N TYR A 177 -5.49 10.17 -12.12
CA TYR A 177 -6.94 10.19 -12.18
C TYR A 177 -7.51 10.70 -10.85
N ASP A 178 -8.76 11.10 -10.87
CA ASP A 178 -9.41 11.67 -9.69
C ASP A 178 -9.60 10.61 -8.59
N GLY A 179 -9.21 10.95 -7.38
CA GLY A 179 -9.26 10.08 -6.23
C GLY A 179 -8.37 10.57 -5.09
N ASN A 180 -8.27 9.79 -4.02
CA ASN A 180 -7.38 10.09 -2.91
C ASN A 180 -5.94 9.71 -3.28
N GLY A 181 -5.08 10.70 -3.44
CA GLY A 181 -3.70 10.44 -3.79
C GLY A 181 -2.90 11.72 -3.99
N PHE A 182 -1.69 11.57 -4.51
CA PHE A 182 -0.77 12.68 -4.72
C PHE A 182 0.20 12.40 -5.87
N PHE A 183 0.74 13.48 -6.43
CA PHE A 183 1.73 13.38 -7.49
C PHE A 183 3.09 12.95 -6.95
N LEU A 184 3.77 12.11 -7.74
CA LEU A 184 5.20 11.90 -7.66
C LEU A 184 5.87 12.83 -8.64
N ARG A 185 6.53 13.86 -8.14
CA ARG A 185 7.23 14.84 -8.95
C ARG A 185 8.72 14.59 -8.95
N LYS A 186 9.40 15.04 -9.99
CA LYS A 186 10.86 14.89 -10.15
C LYS A 186 11.66 15.46 -8.99
N ASP A 187 11.11 16.46 -8.28
CA ASP A 187 11.75 17.13 -7.14
C ASP A 187 11.50 16.45 -5.77
N ASN A 188 10.53 15.52 -5.67
CA ASN A 188 10.15 14.96 -4.38
C ASN A 188 9.75 13.48 -4.38
N TYR A 189 9.85 12.81 -5.50
CA TYR A 189 9.33 11.44 -5.61
C TYR A 189 10.01 10.46 -4.62
N LEU A 190 11.33 10.56 -4.45
CA LEU A 190 12.06 9.69 -3.53
C LEU A 190 11.49 9.75 -2.11
N GLU A 191 11.21 10.96 -1.63
CA GLU A 191 10.64 11.18 -0.30
C GLU A 191 9.21 10.62 -0.15
N LYS A 192 8.53 10.33 -1.27
CA LYS A 192 7.18 9.77 -1.28
C LYS A 192 7.15 8.24 -1.36
N LEU A 193 8.24 7.60 -1.79
CA LEU A 193 8.28 6.14 -1.95
C LEU A 193 8.07 5.36 -0.66
N PRO A 194 8.54 5.77 0.54
CA PRO A 194 8.22 5.07 1.78
C PRO A 194 6.72 4.91 2.04
N MET A 195 5.88 5.85 1.57
CA MET A 195 4.43 5.72 1.69
C MET A 195 3.86 4.62 0.79
N PHE A 196 4.40 4.48 -0.42
CA PHE A 196 4.06 3.33 -1.27
C PHE A 196 4.50 2.03 -0.60
N CYS A 197 5.75 1.97 -0.11
CA CYS A 197 6.26 0.81 0.60
C CYS A 197 5.37 0.45 1.80
N ALA A 198 4.96 1.43 2.62
CA ALA A 198 4.07 1.21 3.75
C ALA A 198 2.71 0.61 3.33
N SER A 199 2.18 1.05 2.20
CA SER A 199 0.91 0.53 1.68
C SER A 199 1.00 -0.94 1.22
N ARG A 200 2.21 -1.42 0.95
CA ARG A 200 2.47 -2.81 0.52
C ARG A 200 2.58 -3.80 1.70
N TYR A 201 2.55 -3.32 2.95
CA TYR A 201 2.75 -4.17 4.12
C TYR A 201 1.83 -5.40 4.11
N ILE A 202 0.55 -5.21 3.93
CA ILE A 202 -0.44 -6.30 3.94
C ILE A 202 -0.33 -7.22 2.72
N THR A 203 0.22 -6.76 1.62
CA THR A 203 0.47 -7.62 0.45
C THR A 203 1.42 -8.76 0.78
N TYR A 204 2.42 -8.50 1.61
CA TYR A 204 3.42 -9.46 2.01
C TYR A 204 3.15 -10.11 3.38
N ASN A 205 2.32 -9.49 4.21
CA ASN A 205 1.96 -9.92 5.56
C ASN A 205 0.45 -10.10 5.68
N ARG A 206 -0.08 -11.15 5.03
CA ARG A 206 -1.52 -11.33 4.76
C ARG A 206 -2.36 -11.81 5.96
N ALA A 207 -1.75 -12.21 7.08
CA ALA A 207 -2.51 -12.68 8.23
C ALA A 207 -3.58 -11.66 8.64
N TRP A 208 -4.79 -12.11 8.93
CA TRP A 208 -5.88 -11.23 9.35
C TRP A 208 -5.54 -10.44 10.62
N THR A 209 -4.72 -11.02 11.48
CA THR A 209 -4.18 -10.37 12.67
C THR A 209 -3.34 -9.13 12.36
N GLU A 210 -2.55 -9.16 11.28
CA GLU A 210 -1.79 -7.99 10.81
C GLU A 210 -2.72 -6.90 10.28
N ARG A 211 -3.75 -7.26 9.54
CA ARG A 211 -4.78 -6.31 9.07
C ARG A 211 -5.51 -5.63 10.23
N ALA A 212 -5.69 -6.35 11.34
CA ALA A 212 -6.33 -5.83 12.54
C ALA A 212 -5.47 -4.78 13.25
N ARG A 213 -4.18 -5.10 13.43
CA ARG A 213 -3.29 -4.31 14.28
C ARG A 213 -2.52 -3.21 13.56
N ILE A 214 -2.31 -3.31 12.24
CA ILE A 214 -1.50 -2.35 11.48
C ILE A 214 -2.37 -1.39 10.68
N MET A 215 -1.99 -0.12 10.69
CA MET A 215 -2.56 0.94 9.84
C MET A 215 -1.45 1.84 9.30
N LYS A 216 -1.69 2.43 8.13
CA LYS A 216 -0.84 3.48 7.57
C LYS A 216 -0.95 4.74 8.44
N SER A 217 0.18 5.34 8.76
CA SER A 217 0.29 6.45 9.70
C SER A 217 1.26 7.52 9.19
N ALA A 218 1.11 8.72 9.67
CA ALA A 218 2.05 9.82 9.54
C ALA A 218 2.42 10.42 10.91
N ASP A 219 2.29 9.64 11.98
CA ASP A 219 2.59 10.10 13.33
C ASP A 219 4.07 10.46 13.51
N GLY A 220 4.97 9.77 12.79
CA GLY A 220 6.42 10.04 12.77
C GLY A 220 6.89 11.09 11.74
N ALA A 221 5.97 11.84 11.12
CA ALA A 221 6.30 12.72 9.99
C ALA A 221 7.36 13.77 10.28
N ASP A 222 7.31 14.41 11.45
CA ASP A 222 8.27 15.46 11.80
C ASP A 222 9.70 14.92 11.88
N ARG A 223 9.87 13.76 12.52
CA ARG A 223 11.16 13.08 12.61
C ARG A 223 11.63 12.61 11.21
N TYR A 224 10.74 12.04 10.43
CA TYR A 224 11.05 11.62 9.06
C TYR A 224 11.53 12.80 8.20
N ASN A 225 10.77 13.89 8.17
CA ASN A 225 11.12 15.08 7.37
C ASN A 225 12.46 15.70 7.81
N ALA A 226 12.73 15.75 9.13
CA ALA A 226 14.02 16.23 9.64
C ALA A 226 15.19 15.34 9.20
N ASP A 227 15.02 14.02 9.28
CA ASP A 227 16.06 13.05 8.91
C ASP A 227 16.27 12.96 7.38
N VAL A 228 15.23 13.22 6.57
CA VAL A 228 15.35 13.40 5.12
C VAL A 228 16.15 14.69 4.81
N ALA A 229 15.76 15.81 5.41
CA ALA A 229 16.43 17.10 5.18
C ALA A 229 17.92 17.08 5.57
N SER A 230 18.29 16.29 6.60
CA SER A 230 19.68 16.11 7.00
C SER A 230 20.48 15.14 6.14
N GLY A 231 19.84 14.45 5.19
CA GLY A 231 20.45 13.42 4.35
C GLY A 231 20.63 12.06 5.04
N LYS A 232 20.25 11.91 6.31
CA LYS A 232 20.40 10.66 7.07
C LYS A 232 19.68 9.49 6.41
N LEU A 233 18.57 9.72 5.72
CA LEU A 233 17.76 8.70 5.06
C LEU A 233 18.09 8.46 3.58
N ALA A 234 19.15 9.08 3.04
CA ALA A 234 19.46 9.00 1.61
C ALA A 234 19.52 7.55 1.10
N GLN A 235 20.21 6.65 1.81
CA GLN A 235 20.29 5.23 1.42
C GLN A 235 18.93 4.51 1.58
N PHE A 236 18.16 4.81 2.60
CA PHE A 236 16.84 4.23 2.79
C PHE A 236 15.88 4.62 1.65
N LEU A 237 15.91 5.88 1.22
CA LEU A 237 15.08 6.34 0.08
C LEU A 237 15.46 5.59 -1.22
N LEU A 238 16.75 5.33 -1.44
CA LEU A 238 17.23 4.53 -2.57
C LEU A 238 16.87 3.04 -2.45
N LYS A 239 16.84 2.50 -1.24
CA LYS A 239 16.29 1.17 -0.97
C LYS A 239 14.79 1.09 -1.32
N CYS A 240 14.02 2.11 -0.94
CA CYS A 240 12.61 2.22 -1.34
C CYS A 240 12.45 2.36 -2.86
N LEU A 241 13.38 3.05 -3.54
CA LEU A 241 13.39 3.14 -5.00
C LEU A 241 13.62 1.77 -5.65
N LEU A 242 14.63 1.02 -5.19
CA LEU A 242 14.89 -0.33 -5.69
C LEU A 242 13.66 -1.21 -5.54
N PHE A 243 13.08 -1.25 -4.34
CA PHE A 243 11.84 -1.99 -4.08
C PHE A 243 10.72 -1.56 -5.03
N THR A 244 10.47 -0.25 -5.15
CA THR A 244 9.38 0.27 -5.98
C THR A 244 9.54 -0.11 -7.45
N CYS A 245 10.75 -0.04 -7.99
CA CYS A 245 11.03 -0.36 -9.39
C CYS A 245 10.98 -1.86 -9.69
N THR A 246 11.11 -2.72 -8.68
CA THR A 246 11.14 -4.19 -8.85
C THR A 246 9.88 -4.88 -8.31
N GLU A 247 8.97 -4.13 -7.70
CA GLU A 247 7.69 -4.62 -7.18
C GLU A 247 6.66 -4.75 -8.30
N MET A 248 6.10 -5.96 -8.48
CA MET A 248 5.23 -6.29 -9.62
C MET A 248 3.84 -5.63 -9.58
N GLN A 249 3.46 -5.04 -8.45
CA GLN A 249 2.19 -4.30 -8.31
C GLN A 249 2.39 -2.78 -8.36
N ASN A 250 3.57 -2.33 -8.74
CA ASN A 250 3.81 -0.98 -9.19
C ASN A 250 3.28 -0.85 -10.63
N HIS A 251 2.06 -0.33 -10.79
CA HIS A 251 1.36 -0.27 -12.07
C HIS A 251 1.89 0.85 -13.01
N MET A 252 3.13 1.25 -12.84
CA MET A 252 3.80 2.17 -13.75
C MET A 252 4.14 1.48 -15.06
N ARG A 253 3.84 2.14 -16.16
CA ARG A 253 4.14 1.68 -17.52
C ARG A 253 4.27 2.84 -18.49
N THR A 254 4.89 2.59 -19.63
CA THR A 254 4.87 3.51 -20.77
C THR A 254 3.48 3.56 -21.41
N PHE A 255 3.14 4.66 -22.01
CA PHE A 255 1.89 4.79 -22.76
C PHE A 255 1.98 5.87 -23.83
N THR A 256 1.11 5.78 -24.84
CA THR A 256 0.86 6.88 -25.77
C THR A 256 -0.38 7.64 -25.32
N GLY A 257 -0.23 8.93 -25.09
CA GLY A 257 -1.32 9.79 -24.67
C GLY A 257 -2.34 10.06 -25.78
N SER A 258 -3.48 10.62 -25.41
CA SER A 258 -4.50 11.07 -26.37
C SER A 258 -4.02 12.22 -27.26
N ASP A 259 -2.93 12.89 -26.91
CA ASP A 259 -2.22 13.90 -27.70
C ASP A 259 -1.23 13.28 -28.70
N GLY A 260 -1.18 11.97 -28.81
CA GLY A 260 -0.26 11.23 -29.71
C GLY A 260 1.18 11.18 -29.22
N ARG A 261 1.50 11.75 -28.07
CA ARG A 261 2.86 11.72 -27.51
C ARG A 261 3.12 10.45 -26.73
N PHE A 262 4.37 10.00 -26.78
CA PHE A 262 4.86 8.88 -26.01
C PHE A 262 5.37 9.36 -24.64
N TYR A 263 4.83 8.77 -23.59
CA TYR A 263 5.20 9.03 -22.19
C TYR A 263 5.91 7.81 -21.61
N ARG A 264 7.13 8.06 -21.17
CA ARG A 264 8.00 7.02 -20.62
C ARG A 264 7.69 6.75 -19.16
N ASP A 265 7.83 5.47 -18.75
CA ASP A 265 7.91 5.11 -17.34
C ASP A 265 9.26 5.55 -16.76
N GLU A 266 9.25 6.60 -15.94
CA GLU A 266 10.45 7.15 -15.30
C GLU A 266 10.84 6.40 -14.00
N LEU A 267 9.93 5.56 -13.45
CA LEU A 267 10.19 4.69 -12.28
C LEU A 267 10.56 3.26 -12.72
N CYS A 268 11.39 3.16 -13.71
CA CYS A 268 11.83 1.91 -14.32
C CYS A 268 13.37 1.82 -14.31
N LEU A 269 13.91 0.64 -14.03
CA LEU A 269 15.35 0.37 -14.09
C LEU A 269 15.83 -0.08 -15.48
N ASP A 270 14.94 -0.27 -16.44
CA ASP A 270 15.32 -0.58 -17.82
C ASP A 270 15.76 0.67 -18.57
N GLY A 271 17.01 0.67 -18.98
CA GLY A 271 17.62 1.76 -19.74
C GLY A 271 17.65 1.54 -21.25
N THR A 272 16.90 0.57 -21.81
CA THR A 272 17.02 0.13 -23.21
C THR A 272 16.81 1.28 -24.21
N ASN A 273 15.93 2.22 -23.94
CA ASN A 273 15.60 3.35 -24.82
C ASN A 273 15.85 4.72 -24.22
N GLY A 274 16.74 4.81 -23.29
CA GLY A 274 17.16 6.04 -22.66
C GLY A 274 17.25 5.89 -21.15
N LYS A 275 17.69 6.96 -20.53
CA LYS A 275 17.96 6.95 -19.09
C LYS A 275 16.71 7.43 -18.37
N THR A 276 16.07 6.52 -17.61
CA THR A 276 15.00 6.90 -16.69
C THR A 276 15.59 7.63 -15.49
N ILE A 277 14.74 8.40 -14.80
CA ILE A 277 15.13 9.10 -13.56
C ILE A 277 15.51 8.07 -12.49
N ALA A 278 14.72 7.00 -12.35
CA ALA A 278 15.03 5.92 -11.41
C ALA A 278 16.38 5.26 -11.69
N LEU A 279 16.70 4.97 -12.95
CA LEU A 279 17.99 4.38 -13.34
C LEU A 279 19.18 5.33 -13.06
N ARG A 280 18.96 6.66 -13.15
CA ARG A 280 19.96 7.65 -12.76
C ARG A 280 20.20 7.64 -11.26
N ASP A 281 19.12 7.71 -10.49
CA ASP A 281 19.20 7.94 -9.05
C ASP A 281 19.61 6.70 -8.28
N ILE A 282 19.25 5.50 -8.77
CA ILE A 282 19.65 4.24 -8.14
C ILE A 282 21.17 4.03 -8.09
N LYS A 283 21.93 4.74 -8.94
CA LYS A 283 23.40 4.72 -8.91
C LYS A 283 23.99 5.25 -7.60
N GLY A 284 23.22 6.02 -6.85
CA GLY A 284 23.60 6.48 -5.52
C GLY A 284 23.42 5.43 -4.41
N LEU A 285 22.78 4.32 -4.71
CA LEU A 285 22.63 3.21 -3.76
C LEU A 285 23.98 2.51 -3.57
N ILE A 286 24.36 2.29 -2.31
CA ILE A 286 25.48 1.45 -1.93
C ILE A 286 24.94 0.04 -1.73
N PRO A 287 25.08 -0.86 -2.73
CA PRO A 287 24.38 -2.14 -2.70
C PRO A 287 25.09 -3.14 -1.78
N GLY A 288 24.36 -3.67 -0.81
CA GLY A 288 24.72 -4.89 -0.07
C GLY A 288 24.40 -6.15 -0.90
N ASP A 289 24.49 -7.31 -0.27
CA ASP A 289 24.32 -8.58 -0.98
C ASP A 289 22.87 -8.79 -1.45
N ARG A 290 21.88 -8.31 -0.70
CA ARG A 290 20.47 -8.42 -1.08
C ARG A 290 20.14 -7.54 -2.27
N GLU A 291 20.60 -6.29 -2.28
CA GLU A 291 20.39 -5.37 -3.41
C GLU A 291 21.09 -5.90 -4.67
N LYS A 292 22.29 -6.45 -4.55
CA LYS A 292 23.00 -7.10 -5.67
C LYS A 292 22.22 -8.30 -6.21
N ALA A 293 21.65 -9.13 -5.32
CA ALA A 293 20.86 -10.28 -5.73
C ALA A 293 19.61 -9.85 -6.51
N ILE A 294 18.91 -8.80 -6.06
CA ILE A 294 17.74 -8.25 -6.76
C ILE A 294 18.15 -7.69 -8.12
N LEU A 295 19.22 -6.89 -8.19
CA LEU A 295 19.69 -6.31 -9.45
C LEU A 295 20.11 -7.38 -10.46
N ASN A 296 20.83 -8.41 -10.03
CA ASN A 296 21.22 -9.53 -10.88
C ASN A 296 20.00 -10.33 -11.38
N GLN A 297 19.02 -10.54 -10.50
CA GLN A 297 17.76 -11.22 -10.89
C GLN A 297 16.94 -10.37 -11.86
N TRP A 298 16.92 -9.05 -11.67
CA TRP A 298 16.29 -8.12 -12.62
C TRP A 298 16.95 -8.18 -14.01
N GLU A 299 18.26 -8.22 -14.06
CA GLU A 299 19.00 -8.43 -15.35
C GLU A 299 18.60 -9.75 -16.01
N THR A 300 18.41 -10.82 -15.23
CA THR A 300 17.93 -12.11 -15.73
C THR A 300 16.52 -12.00 -16.30
N VAL A 301 15.61 -11.31 -15.63
CA VAL A 301 14.25 -11.03 -16.13
C VAL A 301 14.32 -10.27 -17.46
N LEU A 302 15.15 -9.22 -17.55
CA LEU A 302 15.31 -8.43 -18.78
C LEU A 302 15.88 -9.29 -19.94
N GLN A 303 16.83 -10.17 -19.66
CA GLN A 303 17.41 -11.07 -20.67
C GLN A 303 16.34 -11.99 -21.28
N TRP A 304 15.45 -12.55 -20.45
CA TRP A 304 14.37 -13.41 -20.92
C TRP A 304 13.22 -12.63 -21.56
N ALA A 305 12.88 -11.46 -21.02
CA ALA A 305 11.89 -10.58 -21.62
C ALA A 305 12.26 -10.17 -23.06
N LYS A 306 13.54 -9.84 -23.30
CA LYS A 306 14.05 -9.51 -24.66
C LYS A 306 13.95 -10.63 -25.68
N LYS A 307 13.74 -11.86 -25.25
CA LYS A 307 13.53 -13.03 -26.12
C LYS A 307 12.06 -13.30 -26.40
N ALA A 308 11.15 -12.66 -25.66
CA ALA A 308 9.72 -12.82 -25.89
C ALA A 308 9.31 -12.18 -27.22
N GLU A 309 8.44 -12.84 -27.96
CA GLU A 309 7.99 -12.42 -29.29
C GLU A 309 7.40 -11.00 -29.31
N ASN A 310 6.63 -10.68 -28.26
CA ASN A 310 5.97 -9.37 -28.12
C ASN A 310 6.84 -8.28 -27.47
N TYR A 311 8.12 -8.55 -27.19
CA TYR A 311 9.01 -7.54 -26.65
C TYR A 311 9.30 -6.44 -27.67
N SER A 312 9.09 -5.19 -27.24
CA SER A 312 9.42 -4.02 -28.07
C SER A 312 10.64 -3.30 -27.54
N PRO A 313 11.77 -3.31 -28.26
CA PRO A 313 12.97 -2.57 -27.83
C PRO A 313 12.81 -1.05 -27.91
N SER A 314 11.75 -0.54 -28.55
CA SER A 314 11.43 0.88 -28.61
C SER A 314 10.72 1.41 -27.38
N LEU A 315 10.21 0.51 -26.51
CA LEU A 315 9.54 0.86 -25.27
C LEU A 315 10.49 0.71 -24.08
N THR A 316 10.22 1.46 -23.01
CA THR A 316 10.87 1.24 -21.71
C THR A 316 10.01 0.30 -20.89
N TYR A 317 10.53 -0.91 -20.63
CA TYR A 317 9.82 -1.91 -19.85
C TYR A 317 10.29 -1.87 -18.38
N GLY A 318 9.34 -1.64 -17.48
CA GLY A 318 9.49 -1.91 -16.05
C GLY A 318 8.98 -3.32 -15.69
N VAL A 319 9.22 -3.74 -14.47
CA VAL A 319 8.84 -5.08 -14.00
C VAL A 319 7.35 -5.35 -14.17
N TYR A 320 6.49 -4.37 -13.88
CA TYR A 320 5.04 -4.52 -14.02
C TYR A 320 4.63 -4.68 -15.49
N GLN A 321 5.23 -3.94 -16.41
CA GLN A 321 4.92 -4.02 -17.83
C GLN A 321 5.32 -5.39 -18.40
N ILE A 322 6.52 -5.86 -18.08
CA ILE A 322 7.00 -7.20 -18.44
C ILE A 322 6.05 -8.27 -17.87
N TYR A 323 5.72 -8.19 -16.58
CA TYR A 323 4.81 -9.13 -15.94
C TYR A 323 3.42 -9.13 -16.59
N ALA A 324 2.85 -7.96 -16.89
CA ALA A 324 1.50 -7.86 -17.41
C ALA A 324 1.38 -8.20 -18.91
N GLU A 325 2.43 -7.98 -19.70
CA GLU A 325 2.38 -8.07 -21.15
C GLU A 325 3.11 -9.31 -21.72
N LEU A 326 4.12 -9.82 -21.02
CA LEU A 326 4.99 -10.88 -21.53
C LEU A 326 4.93 -12.19 -20.71
N ASP A 327 4.48 -12.16 -19.45
CA ASP A 327 4.31 -13.34 -18.60
C ASP A 327 2.92 -13.95 -18.82
N THR A 328 2.68 -14.41 -20.05
CA THR A 328 1.40 -14.97 -20.48
C THR A 328 1.35 -16.49 -20.35
N SER A 329 0.14 -17.03 -20.25
CA SER A 329 -0.11 -18.46 -20.17
C SER A 329 -1.45 -18.81 -20.80
N HIS A 330 -1.60 -20.06 -21.18
CA HIS A 330 -2.86 -20.65 -21.64
C HIS A 330 -3.15 -21.95 -20.90
N VAL A 331 -4.40 -22.38 -20.95
CA VAL A 331 -4.80 -23.68 -20.37
C VAL A 331 -4.76 -24.73 -21.47
N ASP A 332 -4.03 -25.80 -21.24
CA ASP A 332 -4.04 -26.99 -22.13
C ASP A 332 -5.42 -27.63 -22.08
N GLU A 333 -6.11 -27.69 -23.21
CA GLU A 333 -7.48 -28.21 -23.32
C GLU A 333 -7.58 -29.69 -22.99
N THR A 334 -6.47 -30.47 -23.11
CA THR A 334 -6.44 -31.89 -22.87
C THR A 334 -6.20 -32.23 -21.41
N THR A 335 -5.28 -31.52 -20.76
CA THR A 335 -4.84 -31.83 -19.39
C THR A 335 -5.46 -30.90 -18.34
N GLY A 336 -6.01 -29.75 -18.75
CA GLY A 336 -6.48 -28.69 -17.87
C GLY A 336 -5.35 -27.94 -17.14
N ASN A 337 -4.10 -28.19 -17.46
CA ASN A 337 -2.95 -27.58 -16.85
C ASN A 337 -2.67 -26.20 -17.45
N THR A 338 -2.17 -25.27 -16.62
CA THR A 338 -1.64 -24.00 -17.11
C THR A 338 -0.27 -24.19 -17.71
N ILE A 339 -0.10 -23.78 -18.97
CA ILE A 339 1.17 -23.76 -19.70
C ILE A 339 1.61 -22.31 -19.87
N TRP A 340 2.82 -22.01 -19.42
CA TRP A 340 3.42 -20.68 -19.59
C TRP A 340 4.06 -20.56 -20.97
N ASP A 341 3.79 -19.46 -21.68
CA ASP A 341 4.30 -19.22 -23.02
C ASP A 341 5.82 -18.98 -23.01
N ASN A 342 6.35 -18.47 -21.90
CA ASN A 342 7.78 -18.32 -21.66
C ASN A 342 8.12 -18.78 -20.23
N VAL A 343 8.45 -20.05 -20.06
CA VAL A 343 8.72 -20.69 -18.76
C VAL A 343 9.91 -20.05 -18.05
N GLU A 344 10.95 -19.69 -18.79
CA GLU A 344 12.16 -19.08 -18.24
C GLU A 344 11.87 -17.68 -17.71
N LEU A 345 11.09 -16.87 -18.43
CA LEU A 345 10.67 -15.56 -17.98
C LEU A 345 9.81 -15.66 -16.72
N HIS A 346 8.81 -16.59 -16.75
CA HIS A 346 7.96 -16.85 -15.58
C HIS A 346 8.79 -17.23 -14.35
N THR A 347 9.74 -18.15 -14.52
CA THR A 347 10.65 -18.58 -13.45
C THR A 347 11.51 -17.43 -12.93
N ALA A 348 12.04 -16.60 -13.83
CA ALA A 348 12.84 -15.45 -13.45
C ALA A 348 12.04 -14.41 -12.67
N LEU A 349 10.80 -14.14 -13.08
CA LEU A 349 9.87 -13.25 -12.37
C LEU A 349 9.48 -13.79 -10.99
N ALA A 350 9.22 -15.10 -10.88
CA ALA A 350 8.95 -15.74 -9.59
C ALA A 350 10.14 -15.64 -8.62
N GLY A 351 11.36 -15.82 -9.13
CA GLY A 351 12.59 -15.61 -8.38
C GLY A 351 12.75 -14.16 -7.90
N LEU A 352 12.50 -13.19 -8.78
CA LEU A 352 12.53 -11.76 -8.43
C LEU A 352 11.51 -11.43 -7.33
N LYS A 353 10.28 -11.92 -7.47
CA LYS A 353 9.21 -11.72 -6.48
C LYS A 353 9.60 -12.23 -5.08
N THR A 354 10.28 -13.37 -5.03
CA THR A 354 10.76 -13.95 -3.76
C THR A 354 11.84 -13.05 -3.13
N LEU A 355 12.86 -12.67 -3.89
CA LEU A 355 13.92 -11.78 -3.41
C LEU A 355 13.39 -10.42 -2.95
N VAL A 356 12.47 -9.82 -3.71
CA VAL A 356 11.86 -8.53 -3.38
C VAL A 356 11.03 -8.62 -2.10
N LYS A 357 10.30 -9.73 -1.89
CA LYS A 357 9.55 -9.97 -0.64
C LYS A 357 10.47 -10.06 0.57
N ASP A 358 11.55 -10.84 0.46
CA ASP A 358 12.50 -11.01 1.56
C ASP A 358 13.22 -9.69 1.88
N TYR A 359 13.63 -8.97 0.85
CA TYR A 359 14.22 -7.64 0.95
C TYR A 359 13.29 -6.65 1.63
N TYR A 360 12.03 -6.61 1.20
CA TYR A 360 11.03 -5.74 1.79
C TYR A 360 10.89 -5.96 3.29
N ASN A 361 10.74 -7.22 3.70
CA ASN A 361 10.55 -7.55 5.11
C ASN A 361 11.80 -7.29 5.97
N SER A 362 12.99 -7.45 5.42
CA SER A 362 14.25 -7.31 6.17
C SER A 362 14.83 -5.90 6.16
N GLU A 363 14.70 -5.15 5.07
CA GLU A 363 15.39 -3.87 4.87
C GLU A 363 14.42 -2.66 4.92
N ILE A 364 13.17 -2.84 4.52
CA ILE A 364 12.21 -1.74 4.41
C ILE A 364 11.29 -1.69 5.64
N VAL A 365 10.64 -2.80 5.98
CA VAL A 365 9.63 -2.85 7.05
C VAL A 365 10.14 -2.33 8.40
N PRO A 366 11.36 -2.66 8.90
CA PRO A 366 11.83 -2.15 10.17
C PRO A 366 11.89 -0.62 10.23
N VAL A 367 12.32 0.01 9.14
CA VAL A 367 12.42 1.48 9.04
C VAL A 367 11.02 2.11 8.91
N LEU A 368 10.08 1.44 8.23
CA LEU A 368 8.69 1.91 8.18
C LEU A 368 8.05 1.96 9.57
N PHE A 369 8.32 0.96 10.43
CA PHE A 369 7.88 0.99 11.83
C PHE A 369 8.62 2.06 12.64
N GLU A 370 9.92 2.20 12.45
CA GLU A 370 10.73 3.19 13.15
C GLU A 370 10.22 4.61 12.93
N TYR A 371 9.86 4.96 11.69
CA TYR A 371 9.32 6.27 11.32
C TYR A 371 7.78 6.32 11.35
N GLU A 372 7.14 5.32 11.93
CA GLU A 372 5.69 5.24 12.09
C GLU A 372 4.88 5.45 10.80
N PHE A 373 5.41 5.03 9.64
CA PHE A 373 4.62 4.94 8.40
C PHE A 373 3.55 3.86 8.48
N ILE A 374 3.81 2.84 9.28
CA ILE A 374 2.86 1.80 9.69
C ILE A 374 2.94 1.65 11.21
N LYS A 375 1.77 1.46 11.82
CA LYS A 375 1.67 1.43 13.28
C LYS A 375 0.53 0.56 13.77
#